data_633189027bdadd41697ffd8cce11cf62
#
_entry.id   633189027bdadd41697ffd8cce11cf62
#
_cell.length_a   1.000
_cell.length_b   1.000
_cell.length_c   1.000
_cell.angle_alpha   90.00
_cell.angle_beta   90.00
_cell.angle_gamma   90.00
#
_symmetry.space_group_name_H-M   'P 1'
#
loop_
_entity.id
_entity.type
_entity.pdbx_description
1 polymer ?
#
loop_
_entity_poly.entity_id
_entity_poly.type
_entity_poly.pdbx_seq_one_letter_code
_entity_poly.pdbx_strand_id
1 'polypeptide(L)'
;STGILASLADLAAVGFKTVHARDISGVVELDDDVIERMESYYSLAPAHNPAYVAAIRQFERVAPKVTRVGCFESAFHGRMPMRRQLYGVPYEWYEKYGIRRYGFHGASHCYAAEKVMELEGRERLRHINCHLGGSSSLCGVKDGISHGASHGLSPQGGVPQNNRIGDLDPYALELVSRAEGVSLEEVLSRCGSEGGLLGLCGYNDMRDIEERAAAGDERCSLA
;
A
#
# COMPACT_ATOMS: atom_id res chain seq x y z
N SER A 1 19.26 8.59 26.60
CA SER A 1 20.09 8.35 25.40
C SER A 1 20.66 6.93 25.50
N THR A 2 20.61 6.17 24.42
CA THR A 2 21.14 4.79 24.39
C THR A 2 22.65 4.74 24.19
N GLY A 3 23.33 5.91 24.02
CA GLY A 3 24.77 6.00 23.80
C GLY A 3 25.28 5.43 22.46
N ILE A 4 24.36 5.07 21.53
CA ILE A 4 24.72 4.49 20.23
C ILE A 4 25.29 5.56 19.29
N LEU A 5 24.77 6.78 19.37
CA LEU A 5 25.23 7.93 18.58
C LEU A 5 25.57 9.07 19.53
N ALA A 6 26.71 9.71 19.31
CA ALA A 6 27.09 10.94 20.03
C ALA A 6 26.36 12.17 19.43
N SER A 7 26.10 12.13 18.11
CA SER A 7 25.44 13.21 17.36
C SER A 7 24.68 12.64 16.17
N LEU A 8 23.63 13.35 15.72
CA LEU A 8 22.97 13.05 14.44
C LEU A 8 23.92 13.23 13.26
N ALA A 9 24.99 14.03 13.41
CA ALA A 9 26.01 14.20 12.38
C ALA A 9 26.87 12.94 12.13
N ASP A 10 26.80 11.96 13.04
CA ASP A 10 27.49 10.66 12.87
C ASP A 10 26.74 9.72 11.90
N LEU A 11 25.51 10.09 11.52
CA LEU A 11 24.72 9.32 10.53
C LEU A 11 25.19 9.64 9.11
N ALA A 12 25.48 8.60 8.33
CA ALA A 12 25.73 8.74 6.90
C ALA A 12 24.44 9.00 6.11
N ALA A 13 23.35 8.30 6.48
CA ALA A 13 22.04 8.45 5.86
C ALA A 13 20.93 7.97 6.81
N VAL A 14 19.69 8.36 6.49
CA VAL A 14 18.47 7.84 7.12
C VAL A 14 17.52 7.33 6.08
N GLY A 15 17.08 6.07 6.24
CA GLY A 15 16.08 5.44 5.40
C GLY A 15 14.67 5.69 5.94
N PHE A 16 13.78 6.15 5.08
CA PHE A 16 12.37 6.31 5.32
C PHE A 16 11.58 5.28 4.52
N LYS A 17 10.67 4.57 5.16
CA LYS A 17 9.62 3.86 4.46
C LYS A 17 8.71 4.89 3.79
N THR A 18 8.47 4.74 2.49
CA THR A 18 7.63 5.64 1.69
C THR A 18 6.58 4.83 0.93
N VAL A 19 5.42 5.42 0.63
CA VAL A 19 4.32 4.68 0.02
C VAL A 19 4.14 5.03 -1.45
N HIS A 20 3.92 6.29 -1.76
CA HIS A 20 3.53 6.69 -3.11
C HIS A 20 4.11 8.05 -3.52
N ALA A 21 4.71 8.10 -4.70
CA ALA A 21 5.17 9.33 -5.35
C ALA A 21 5.04 9.18 -6.88
N ARG A 22 3.82 8.85 -7.36
CA ARG A 22 3.52 8.66 -8.78
C ARG A 22 4.41 7.58 -9.42
N ASP A 23 5.26 7.97 -10.36
CA ASP A 23 6.17 7.12 -11.14
C ASP A 23 7.49 6.81 -10.42
N ILE A 24 7.75 7.44 -9.27
CA ILE A 24 8.90 7.12 -8.45
C ILE A 24 8.68 5.82 -7.69
N SER A 25 9.64 4.93 -7.80
CA SER A 25 9.65 3.63 -7.12
C SER A 25 11.09 3.21 -6.84
N GLY A 26 11.28 2.24 -5.98
CA GLY A 26 12.61 1.78 -5.60
C GLY A 26 13.18 2.49 -4.39
N VAL A 27 14.50 2.65 -4.38
CA VAL A 27 15.25 3.36 -3.35
C VAL A 27 15.82 4.62 -3.98
N VAL A 28 15.40 5.79 -3.50
CA VAL A 28 15.78 7.09 -4.07
C VAL A 28 16.14 8.08 -2.97
N GLU A 29 16.96 9.07 -3.29
CA GLU A 29 17.16 10.22 -2.41
C GLU A 29 15.89 11.06 -2.34
N LEU A 30 15.55 11.54 -1.14
CA LEU A 30 14.37 12.35 -0.88
C LEU A 30 14.73 13.83 -1.03
N ASP A 31 14.83 14.27 -2.27
CA ASP A 31 14.93 15.68 -2.64
C ASP A 31 13.55 16.37 -2.67
N ASP A 32 13.53 17.66 -2.98
CA ASP A 32 12.29 18.42 -3.02
C ASP A 32 11.33 17.93 -4.11
N ASP A 33 11.82 17.51 -5.29
CA ASP A 33 10.97 16.97 -6.38
C ASP A 33 10.23 15.69 -5.92
N VAL A 34 10.94 14.77 -5.27
CA VAL A 34 10.34 13.54 -4.72
C VAL A 34 9.30 13.85 -3.66
N ILE A 35 9.59 14.80 -2.77
CA ILE A 35 8.67 15.18 -1.69
C ILE A 35 7.43 15.85 -2.26
N GLU A 36 7.54 16.76 -3.22
CA GLU A 36 6.41 17.41 -3.91
C GLU A 36 5.52 16.36 -4.61
N ARG A 37 6.11 15.34 -5.23
CA ARG A 37 5.35 14.23 -5.81
C ARG A 37 4.62 13.42 -4.75
N MET A 38 5.24 13.16 -3.59
CA MET A 38 4.54 12.51 -2.47
C MET A 38 3.36 13.35 -1.97
N GLU A 39 3.52 14.67 -1.91
CA GLU A 39 2.46 15.61 -1.51
C GLU A 39 1.30 15.61 -2.51
N SER A 40 1.57 15.56 -3.81
CA SER A 40 0.54 15.49 -4.86
C SER A 40 -0.32 14.22 -4.80
N TYR A 41 0.12 13.21 -4.04
CA TYR A 41 -0.57 11.92 -3.85
C TYR A 41 -1.18 11.75 -2.45
N TYR A 42 -1.39 12.81 -1.71
CA TYR A 42 -2.02 12.75 -0.38
C TYR A 42 -3.41 12.13 -0.42
N SER A 43 -4.22 12.42 -1.43
CA SER A 43 -5.56 11.85 -1.59
C SER A 43 -5.56 10.33 -1.86
N LEU A 44 -4.48 9.78 -2.43
CA LEU A 44 -4.35 8.34 -2.71
C LEU A 44 -3.75 7.55 -1.55
N ALA A 45 -3.01 8.21 -0.67
CA ALA A 45 -2.39 7.60 0.50
C ALA A 45 -2.59 8.49 1.75
N PRO A 46 -3.83 8.85 2.11
CA PRO A 46 -4.12 9.85 3.15
C PRO A 46 -3.65 9.43 4.54
N ALA A 47 -3.66 8.13 4.83
CA ALA A 47 -3.19 7.59 6.10
C ALA A 47 -1.64 7.53 6.23
N HIS A 48 -0.90 7.79 5.14
CA HIS A 48 0.55 7.53 5.10
C HIS A 48 1.35 8.75 4.65
N ASN A 49 1.15 9.23 3.41
CA ASN A 49 2.00 10.27 2.82
C ASN A 49 2.08 11.55 3.66
N PRO A 50 1.00 12.13 4.22
CA PRO A 50 1.10 13.34 5.01
C PRO A 50 2.01 13.19 6.24
N ALA A 51 1.87 12.08 6.97
CA ALA A 51 2.69 11.80 8.15
C ALA A 51 4.16 11.57 7.78
N TYR A 52 4.42 10.86 6.69
CA TYR A 52 5.77 10.59 6.21
C TYR A 52 6.48 11.85 5.74
N VAL A 53 5.82 12.68 4.93
CA VAL A 53 6.39 13.96 4.49
C VAL A 53 6.67 14.88 5.68
N ALA A 54 5.77 14.97 6.65
CA ALA A 54 6.00 15.74 7.86
C ALA A 54 7.24 15.26 8.64
N ALA A 55 7.42 13.94 8.78
CA ALA A 55 8.59 13.35 9.42
C ALA A 55 9.89 13.62 8.64
N ILE A 56 9.86 13.48 7.31
CA ILE A 56 11.01 13.76 6.43
C ILE A 56 11.42 15.23 6.54
N ARG A 57 10.45 16.17 6.43
CA ARG A 57 10.70 17.60 6.56
C ARG A 57 11.18 17.98 7.96
N GLN A 58 10.69 17.32 9.01
CA GLN A 58 11.21 17.53 10.37
C GLN A 58 12.65 17.04 10.50
N PHE A 59 12.98 15.87 9.95
CA PHE A 59 14.34 15.35 9.97
C PHE A 59 15.31 16.24 9.19
N GLU A 60 14.88 16.79 8.06
CA GLU A 60 15.65 17.77 7.29
C GLU A 60 16.05 19.00 8.11
N ARG A 61 15.15 19.51 8.95
CA ARG A 61 15.44 20.67 9.82
C ARG A 61 16.45 20.35 10.91
N VAL A 62 16.39 19.14 11.50
CA VAL A 62 17.27 18.78 12.64
C VAL A 62 18.60 18.19 12.21
N ALA A 63 18.69 17.64 11.00
CA ALA A 63 19.89 17.00 10.44
C ALA A 63 20.05 17.30 8.94
N PRO A 64 20.24 18.59 8.54
CA PRO A 64 20.17 19.02 7.14
C PRO A 64 21.29 18.44 6.26
N LYS A 65 22.39 17.94 6.85
CA LYS A 65 23.53 17.36 6.13
C LYS A 65 23.44 15.85 5.97
N VAL A 66 22.48 15.18 6.61
CA VAL A 66 22.32 13.74 6.55
C VAL A 66 21.46 13.39 5.33
N THR A 67 21.95 12.51 4.49
CA THR A 67 21.22 12.03 3.30
C THR A 67 19.93 11.34 3.73
N ARG A 68 18.81 11.73 3.11
CA ARG A 68 17.50 11.13 3.32
C ARG A 68 17.18 10.22 2.13
N VAL A 69 16.84 8.97 2.41
CA VAL A 69 16.58 7.95 1.40
C VAL A 69 15.18 7.40 1.58
N GLY A 70 14.36 7.43 0.54
CA GLY A 70 13.02 6.83 0.50
C GLY A 70 13.08 5.41 -0.04
N CYS A 71 12.50 4.46 0.70
CA CYS A 71 12.30 3.08 0.26
C CYS A 71 10.82 2.89 -0.05
N PHE A 72 10.45 2.95 -1.34
CA PHE A 72 9.05 2.93 -1.75
C PHE A 72 8.45 1.52 -1.70
N GLU A 73 7.28 1.40 -1.10
CA GLU A 73 6.52 0.14 -0.97
C GLU A 73 6.16 -0.50 -2.33
N SER A 74 6.16 0.27 -3.40
CA SER A 74 5.92 -0.21 -4.76
C SER A 74 7.17 -0.81 -5.44
N ALA A 75 8.35 -0.73 -4.83
CA ALA A 75 9.63 -1.10 -5.44
C ALA A 75 9.67 -2.50 -6.04
N PHE A 76 9.20 -3.51 -5.30
CA PHE A 76 9.17 -4.89 -5.77
C PHE A 76 8.29 -5.09 -7.01
N HIS A 77 7.26 -4.26 -7.15
CA HIS A 77 6.31 -4.33 -8.27
C HIS A 77 6.74 -3.53 -9.50
N GLY A 78 7.83 -2.78 -9.42
CA GLY A 78 8.32 -1.95 -10.54
C GLY A 78 8.64 -2.74 -11.81
N ARG A 79 8.96 -4.04 -11.69
CA ARG A 79 9.21 -4.96 -12.80
C ARG A 79 7.98 -5.74 -13.26
N MET A 80 6.81 -5.49 -12.69
CA MET A 80 5.57 -6.14 -13.10
C MET A 80 5.29 -5.84 -14.59
N PRO A 81 4.89 -6.85 -15.40
CA PRO A 81 4.61 -6.61 -16.81
C PRO A 81 3.52 -5.55 -17.03
N MET A 82 3.72 -4.65 -18.00
CA MET A 82 2.83 -3.50 -18.25
C MET A 82 1.37 -3.92 -18.41
N ARG A 83 1.09 -5.03 -19.11
CA ARG A 83 -0.27 -5.58 -19.27
C ARG A 83 -0.95 -5.97 -17.95
N ARG A 84 -0.20 -6.04 -16.85
CA ARG A 84 -0.71 -6.31 -15.49
C ARG A 84 -0.82 -5.02 -14.65
N GLN A 85 -0.17 -3.97 -15.10
CA GLN A 85 -0.22 -2.66 -14.44
C GLN A 85 -1.43 -1.84 -14.92
N LEU A 86 -1.77 -1.92 -16.20
CA LEU A 86 -2.84 -1.11 -16.79
C LEU A 86 -4.23 -1.56 -16.32
N TYR A 87 -5.10 -0.58 -16.11
CA TYR A 87 -6.53 -0.76 -15.98
C TYR A 87 -7.21 -0.66 -17.34
N GLY A 88 -8.42 -1.21 -17.47
CA GLY A 88 -9.27 -1.09 -18.65
C GLY A 88 -10.00 0.26 -18.75
N VAL A 89 -9.27 1.35 -18.57
CA VAL A 89 -9.75 2.74 -18.65
C VAL A 89 -9.16 3.43 -19.88
N PRO A 90 -9.61 4.63 -20.29
CA PRO A 90 -8.96 5.36 -21.38
C PRO A 90 -7.44 5.44 -21.16
N TYR A 91 -6.66 5.05 -22.18
CA TYR A 91 -5.21 4.94 -22.07
C TYR A 91 -4.53 6.27 -21.67
N GLU A 92 -5.10 7.37 -22.11
CA GLU A 92 -4.67 8.72 -21.74
C GLU A 92 -4.69 9.01 -20.23
N TRP A 93 -5.49 8.27 -19.45
CA TRP A 93 -5.49 8.41 -17.99
C TRP A 93 -4.20 7.85 -17.38
N TYR A 94 -3.66 6.79 -17.99
CA TYR A 94 -2.33 6.34 -17.62
C TYR A 94 -1.27 7.38 -17.98
N GLU A 95 -1.29 7.93 -19.20
CA GLU A 95 -0.29 8.88 -19.66
C GLU A 95 -0.31 10.20 -18.87
N LYS A 96 -1.50 10.76 -18.66
CA LYS A 96 -1.66 12.08 -18.01
C LYS A 96 -1.58 12.01 -16.50
N TYR A 97 -2.22 10.99 -15.89
CA TYR A 97 -2.43 10.93 -14.45
C TYR A 97 -1.69 9.77 -13.77
N GLY A 98 -1.02 8.92 -14.52
CA GLY A 98 -0.33 7.75 -13.98
C GLY A 98 -1.28 6.69 -13.41
N ILE A 99 -2.51 6.59 -13.94
CA ILE A 99 -3.51 5.63 -13.44
C ILE A 99 -3.13 4.23 -13.88
N ARG A 100 -2.51 3.52 -12.98
CA ARG A 100 -2.09 2.12 -13.13
C ARG A 100 -2.03 1.41 -11.78
N ARG A 101 -1.84 0.11 -11.82
CA ARG A 101 -1.55 -0.71 -10.65
C ARG A 101 -0.08 -0.53 -10.26
N TYR A 102 0.18 -0.01 -9.08
CA TYR A 102 1.54 0.11 -8.53
C TYR A 102 1.90 -1.12 -7.70
N GLY A 103 0.96 -1.61 -6.90
CA GLY A 103 1.21 -2.62 -5.89
C GLY A 103 1.94 -2.05 -4.68
N PHE A 104 1.70 -2.64 -3.51
CA PHE A 104 2.29 -2.19 -2.25
C PHE A 104 2.74 -3.38 -1.41
N HIS A 105 3.22 -3.15 -0.19
CA HIS A 105 3.88 -4.15 0.65
C HIS A 105 5.12 -4.77 -0.02
N GLY A 106 5.79 -4.00 -0.87
CA GLY A 106 6.88 -4.50 -1.71
C GLY A 106 8.02 -5.12 -0.94
N ALA A 107 8.41 -4.53 0.19
CA ALA A 107 9.47 -5.10 1.05
C ALA A 107 9.07 -6.49 1.58
N SER A 108 7.82 -6.66 2.03
CA SER A 108 7.30 -7.94 2.51
C SER A 108 7.23 -8.98 1.40
N HIS A 109 6.69 -8.60 0.23
CA HIS A 109 6.60 -9.52 -0.90
C HIS A 109 7.97 -9.90 -1.47
N CYS A 110 8.93 -8.98 -1.48
CA CYS A 110 10.31 -9.25 -1.88
C CYS A 110 10.96 -10.27 -0.94
N TYR A 111 10.91 -10.01 0.35
CA TYR A 111 11.47 -10.91 1.37
C TYR A 111 10.84 -12.30 1.29
N ALA A 112 9.51 -12.39 1.20
CA ALA A 112 8.83 -13.68 1.09
C ALA A 112 9.23 -14.42 -0.19
N ALA A 113 9.38 -13.71 -1.32
CA ALA A 113 9.81 -14.31 -2.58
C ALA A 113 11.23 -14.88 -2.50
N GLU A 114 12.16 -14.14 -1.90
CA GLU A 114 13.54 -14.59 -1.67
C GLU A 114 13.57 -15.82 -0.75
N LYS A 115 12.82 -15.78 0.35
CA LYS A 115 12.78 -16.88 1.31
C LYS A 115 12.15 -18.15 0.76
N VAL A 116 11.10 -18.05 -0.04
CA VAL A 116 10.50 -19.23 -0.69
C VAL A 116 11.50 -19.86 -1.67
N MET A 117 12.22 -19.08 -2.47
CA MET A 117 13.22 -19.59 -3.39
C MET A 117 14.40 -20.25 -2.65
N GLU A 118 14.85 -19.64 -1.53
CA GLU A 118 15.89 -20.20 -0.66
C GLU A 118 15.46 -21.56 -0.07
N LEU A 119 14.25 -21.63 0.52
CA LEU A 119 13.73 -22.84 1.16
C LEU A 119 13.50 -24.00 0.16
N GLU A 120 13.02 -23.67 -1.04
CA GLU A 120 12.80 -24.64 -2.11
C GLU A 120 14.09 -25.03 -2.85
N GLY A 121 15.19 -24.30 -2.65
CA GLY A 121 16.46 -24.51 -3.36
C GLY A 121 16.32 -24.31 -4.89
N ARG A 122 15.42 -23.44 -5.33
CA ARG A 122 15.05 -23.24 -6.74
C ARG A 122 15.08 -21.78 -7.14
N GLU A 123 15.82 -21.45 -8.19
CA GLU A 123 15.85 -20.10 -8.77
C GLU A 123 14.63 -19.78 -9.63
N ARG A 124 13.93 -20.81 -10.14
CA ARG A 124 12.72 -20.67 -10.98
C ARG A 124 11.52 -21.26 -10.28
N LEU A 125 10.64 -20.38 -9.84
CA LEU A 125 9.46 -20.75 -9.07
C LEU A 125 8.28 -19.83 -9.37
N ARG A 126 7.07 -20.39 -9.35
CA ARG A 126 5.83 -19.63 -9.36
C ARG A 126 5.13 -19.88 -8.05
N HIS A 127 4.77 -18.79 -7.37
CA HIS A 127 4.07 -18.86 -6.10
C HIS A 127 3.21 -17.59 -5.89
N ILE A 128 2.40 -17.61 -4.88
CA ILE A 128 1.61 -16.48 -4.43
C ILE A 128 2.05 -16.13 -3.02
N ASN A 129 2.44 -14.89 -2.82
CA ASN A 129 2.68 -14.34 -1.50
C ASN A 129 1.40 -13.71 -0.97
N CYS A 130 1.05 -14.04 0.28
CA CYS A 130 -0.07 -13.44 1.00
C CYS A 130 0.48 -12.62 2.17
N HIS A 131 0.38 -11.30 2.08
CA HIS A 131 0.61 -10.41 3.20
C HIS A 131 -0.73 -10.13 3.87
N LEU A 132 -1.00 -10.82 4.99
CA LEU A 132 -2.29 -10.81 5.69
C LEU A 132 -2.15 -10.10 7.03
N GLY A 133 -1.99 -8.78 6.99
CA GLY A 133 -2.00 -7.89 8.15
C GLY A 133 -3.30 -7.12 8.25
N GLY A 134 -3.35 -6.07 9.07
CA GLY A 134 -4.47 -5.12 9.08
C GLY A 134 -4.70 -4.48 7.71
N SER A 135 -3.62 -4.26 6.95
CA SER A 135 -3.66 -4.09 5.50
C SER A 135 -3.23 -5.40 4.85
N SER A 136 -4.00 -5.89 3.88
CA SER A 136 -3.77 -7.19 3.25
C SER A 136 -3.56 -7.06 1.74
N SER A 137 -2.63 -7.85 1.20
CA SER A 137 -2.43 -7.94 -0.24
C SER A 137 -1.90 -9.30 -0.68
N LEU A 138 -2.22 -9.66 -1.92
CA LEU A 138 -1.71 -10.85 -2.61
C LEU A 138 -0.77 -10.43 -3.72
N CYS A 139 0.29 -11.19 -3.92
CA CYS A 139 1.24 -10.97 -5.01
C CYS A 139 1.57 -12.27 -5.72
N GLY A 140 1.27 -12.35 -7.01
CA GLY A 140 1.73 -13.44 -7.87
C GLY A 140 3.20 -13.19 -8.24
N VAL A 141 4.06 -14.14 -7.89
CA VAL A 141 5.50 -14.07 -8.14
C VAL A 141 5.91 -15.15 -9.13
N LYS A 142 6.76 -14.78 -10.07
CA LYS A 142 7.41 -15.70 -10.99
C LYS A 142 8.90 -15.40 -11.07
N ASP A 143 9.72 -16.39 -10.75
CA ASP A 143 11.17 -16.29 -10.83
C ASP A 143 11.72 -15.06 -10.06
N GLY A 144 11.21 -14.84 -8.84
CA GLY A 144 11.59 -13.72 -7.97
C GLY A 144 11.05 -12.34 -8.39
N ILE A 145 10.19 -12.27 -9.41
CA ILE A 145 9.65 -11.01 -9.94
C ILE A 145 8.14 -10.97 -9.71
N SER A 146 7.63 -9.82 -9.26
CA SER A 146 6.19 -9.57 -9.19
C SER A 146 5.56 -9.62 -10.58
N HIS A 147 4.57 -10.46 -10.74
CA HIS A 147 3.79 -10.60 -11.97
C HIS A 147 2.35 -10.12 -11.83
N GLY A 148 1.91 -9.78 -10.65
CA GLY A 148 0.60 -9.22 -10.34
C GLY A 148 0.47 -8.93 -8.86
N ALA A 149 -0.22 -7.87 -8.53
CA ALA A 149 -0.51 -7.47 -7.15
C ALA A 149 -2.00 -7.19 -7.01
N SER A 150 -2.60 -7.56 -5.88
CA SER A 150 -3.99 -7.23 -5.59
C SER A 150 -4.18 -5.74 -5.33
N HIS A 151 -3.26 -5.09 -4.62
CA HIS A 151 -3.27 -3.64 -4.51
C HIS A 151 -3.12 -2.98 -5.89
N GLY A 152 -3.85 -1.88 -6.07
CA GLY A 152 -3.95 -1.16 -7.34
C GLY A 152 -3.18 0.15 -7.38
N LEU A 153 -3.89 1.21 -7.79
CA LEU A 153 -3.43 2.60 -7.77
C LEU A 153 -3.13 3.06 -6.35
N SER A 154 -3.93 2.60 -5.40
CA SER A 154 -3.78 2.85 -3.96
C SER A 154 -3.79 1.53 -3.19
N PRO A 155 -3.49 1.52 -1.89
CA PRO A 155 -3.61 0.33 -1.05
C PRO A 155 -5.07 0.02 -0.62
N GLN A 156 -6.07 0.58 -1.31
CA GLN A 156 -7.50 0.35 -1.03
C GLN A 156 -8.09 -0.82 -1.80
N GLY A 157 -7.57 -1.08 -3.03
CA GLY A 157 -8.09 -2.13 -3.90
C GLY A 157 -7.63 -3.53 -3.53
N GLY A 158 -8.13 -4.53 -4.24
CA GLY A 158 -7.81 -5.93 -4.06
C GLY A 158 -8.75 -6.65 -3.11
N VAL A 159 -8.22 -7.48 -2.23
CA VAL A 159 -9.02 -8.21 -1.24
C VAL A 159 -9.55 -7.27 -0.15
N PRO A 160 -10.73 -7.55 0.45
CA PRO A 160 -11.16 -6.85 1.65
C PRO A 160 -10.10 -6.95 2.74
N GLN A 161 -9.91 -5.85 3.47
CA GLN A 161 -8.90 -5.78 4.53
C GLN A 161 -9.62 -5.59 5.88
N ASN A 162 -8.91 -5.28 6.96
CA ASN A 162 -9.62 -5.12 8.24
C ASN A 162 -10.66 -3.99 8.24
N ASN A 163 -10.36 -2.84 7.58
CA ASN A 163 -11.25 -1.68 7.50
C ASN A 163 -11.27 -0.99 6.12
N ARG A 164 -10.72 -1.63 5.07
CA ARG A 164 -10.71 -1.14 3.70
C ARG A 164 -11.48 -2.08 2.79
N ILE A 165 -12.26 -1.51 1.88
CA ILE A 165 -13.25 -2.25 1.09
C ILE A 165 -12.70 -3.32 0.15
N GLY A 166 -11.44 -3.18 -0.35
CA GLY A 166 -10.98 -3.99 -1.47
C GLY A 166 -11.55 -3.52 -2.82
N ASP A 167 -11.71 -4.44 -3.76
CA ASP A 167 -12.28 -4.12 -5.07
C ASP A 167 -13.80 -3.86 -4.94
N LEU A 168 -14.25 -2.78 -5.59
CA LEU A 168 -15.64 -2.35 -5.63
C LEU A 168 -15.95 -1.82 -7.04
N ASP A 169 -17.18 -2.05 -7.52
CA ASP A 169 -17.68 -1.39 -8.71
C ASP A 169 -17.75 0.14 -8.46
N PRO A 170 -17.08 0.97 -9.27
CA PRO A 170 -17.01 2.42 -9.03
C PRO A 170 -18.37 3.11 -9.05
N TYR A 171 -19.38 2.56 -9.73
CA TYR A 171 -20.74 3.11 -9.73
C TYR A 171 -21.43 3.02 -8.38
N ALA A 172 -21.01 2.11 -7.50
CA ALA A 172 -21.51 2.05 -6.13
C ALA A 172 -21.20 3.33 -5.34
N LEU A 173 -20.08 3.98 -5.63
CA LEU A 173 -19.68 5.22 -4.97
C LEU A 173 -20.65 6.37 -5.29
N GLU A 174 -21.03 6.50 -6.57
CA GLU A 174 -22.02 7.50 -7.00
C GLU A 174 -23.40 7.22 -6.40
N LEU A 175 -23.83 5.95 -6.41
CA LEU A 175 -25.11 5.55 -5.84
C LEU A 175 -25.21 5.94 -4.36
N VAL A 176 -24.22 5.63 -3.55
CA VAL A 176 -24.19 5.97 -2.12
C VAL A 176 -24.16 7.48 -1.91
N SER A 177 -23.28 8.19 -2.64
CA SER A 177 -23.18 9.66 -2.56
C SER A 177 -24.54 10.34 -2.80
N ARG A 178 -25.27 9.91 -3.83
CA ARG A 178 -26.60 10.45 -4.13
C ARG A 178 -27.67 10.04 -3.11
N ALA A 179 -27.68 8.77 -2.70
CA ALA A 179 -28.69 8.24 -1.79
C ALA A 179 -28.59 8.86 -0.39
N GLU A 180 -27.40 9.10 0.09
CA GLU A 180 -27.15 9.66 1.42
C GLU A 180 -26.97 11.19 1.42
N GLY A 181 -26.83 11.82 0.24
CA GLY A 181 -26.62 13.26 0.11
C GLY A 181 -25.25 13.72 0.60
N VAL A 182 -24.24 12.86 0.55
CA VAL A 182 -22.87 13.13 0.99
C VAL A 182 -21.93 13.28 -0.21
N SER A 183 -20.77 13.90 0.00
CA SER A 183 -19.78 14.09 -1.06
C SER A 183 -19.09 12.78 -1.44
N LEU A 184 -18.56 12.70 -2.67
CA LEU A 184 -17.73 11.55 -3.09
C LEU A 184 -16.49 11.38 -2.20
N GLU A 185 -15.92 12.47 -1.72
CA GLU A 185 -14.78 12.45 -0.81
C GLU A 185 -15.13 11.76 0.51
N GLU A 186 -16.31 12.02 1.05
CA GLU A 186 -16.81 11.38 2.26
C GLU A 186 -17.04 9.87 2.04
N VAL A 187 -17.66 9.48 0.90
CA VAL A 187 -17.84 8.07 0.54
C VAL A 187 -16.49 7.36 0.43
N LEU A 188 -15.51 7.97 -0.23
CA LEU A 188 -14.14 7.42 -0.35
C LEU A 188 -13.44 7.31 1.02
N SER A 189 -13.63 8.28 1.91
CA SER A 189 -13.11 8.22 3.28
C SER A 189 -13.66 7.02 4.05
N ARG A 190 -14.97 6.79 3.97
CA ARG A 190 -15.64 5.63 4.59
C ARG A 190 -15.18 4.31 3.97
N CYS A 191 -14.96 4.26 2.67
CA CYS A 191 -14.35 3.09 2.00
C CYS A 191 -12.98 2.72 2.60
N GLY A 192 -12.23 3.70 3.06
CA GLY A 192 -10.90 3.51 3.63
C GLY A 192 -10.85 3.25 5.14
N SER A 193 -11.95 3.46 5.86
CA SER A 193 -11.99 3.41 7.32
C SER A 193 -13.09 2.53 7.92
N GLU A 194 -14.20 2.34 7.20
CA GLU A 194 -15.40 1.63 7.68
C GLU A 194 -15.74 0.40 6.83
N GLY A 195 -14.91 0.07 5.84
CA GLY A 195 -15.08 -1.06 4.94
C GLY A 195 -14.46 -2.36 5.45
N GLY A 196 -14.19 -3.28 4.51
CA GLY A 196 -13.52 -4.55 4.77
C GLY A 196 -14.27 -5.44 5.77
N LEU A 197 -13.52 -6.17 6.59
CA LEU A 197 -14.08 -7.04 7.63
C LEU A 197 -14.96 -6.25 8.61
N LEU A 198 -14.50 -5.07 9.03
CA LEU A 198 -15.26 -4.17 9.90
C LEU A 198 -16.63 -3.83 9.28
N GLY A 199 -16.68 -3.47 8.02
CA GLY A 199 -17.92 -3.14 7.31
C GLY A 199 -18.85 -4.34 7.14
N LEU A 200 -18.29 -5.53 6.90
CA LEU A 200 -19.05 -6.77 6.72
C LEU A 200 -19.68 -7.25 8.03
N CYS A 201 -18.90 -7.39 9.09
CA CYS A 201 -19.36 -8.03 10.33
C CYS A 201 -19.28 -7.17 11.60
N GLY A 202 -18.71 -5.96 11.52
CA GLY A 202 -18.54 -5.08 12.67
C GLY A 202 -17.28 -5.35 13.50
N TYR A 203 -16.45 -6.29 13.07
CA TYR A 203 -15.19 -6.67 13.72
C TYR A 203 -14.06 -6.64 12.70
N ASN A 204 -12.83 -6.39 13.16
CA ASN A 204 -11.65 -6.29 12.32
C ASN A 204 -10.46 -7.14 12.79
N ASP A 205 -10.62 -7.91 13.86
CA ASP A 205 -9.67 -8.93 14.30
C ASP A 205 -10.19 -10.31 13.89
N MET A 206 -9.41 -11.04 13.09
CA MET A 206 -9.79 -12.36 12.61
C MET A 206 -10.07 -13.36 13.74
N ARG A 207 -9.40 -13.24 14.88
CA ARG A 207 -9.62 -14.12 16.04
C ARG A 207 -11.03 -13.95 16.61
N ASP A 208 -11.48 -12.68 16.72
CA ASP A 208 -12.84 -12.37 17.19
C ASP A 208 -13.88 -12.82 16.15
N ILE A 209 -13.58 -12.65 14.86
CA ILE A 209 -14.46 -13.04 13.76
C ILE A 209 -14.64 -14.56 13.72
N GLU A 210 -13.55 -15.33 13.80
CA GLU A 210 -13.58 -16.80 13.82
C GLU A 210 -14.34 -17.34 15.02
N GLU A 211 -14.11 -16.79 16.23
CA GLU A 211 -14.82 -17.17 17.45
C GLU A 211 -16.34 -16.94 17.32
N ARG A 212 -16.73 -15.77 16.80
CA ARG A 212 -18.13 -15.40 16.61
C ARG A 212 -18.81 -16.20 15.51
N ALA A 213 -18.13 -16.46 14.42
CA ALA A 213 -18.61 -17.32 13.34
C ALA A 213 -18.88 -18.74 13.87
N ALA A 214 -17.96 -19.29 14.68
CA ALA A 214 -18.15 -20.59 15.33
C ALA A 214 -19.30 -20.60 16.35
N ALA A 215 -19.62 -19.44 16.95
CA ALA A 215 -20.76 -19.26 17.83
C ALA A 215 -22.09 -19.00 17.07
N GLY A 216 -22.09 -18.98 15.75
CA GLY A 216 -23.27 -18.83 14.91
C GLY A 216 -23.62 -17.40 14.49
N ASP A 217 -22.68 -16.46 14.58
CA ASP A 217 -22.86 -15.11 14.02
C ASP A 217 -22.81 -15.20 12.48
N GLU A 218 -23.94 -14.91 11.84
CA GLU A 218 -24.08 -15.02 10.38
C GLU A 218 -23.16 -14.04 9.63
N ARG A 219 -23.02 -12.80 10.11
CA ARG A 219 -22.18 -11.80 9.45
C ARG A 219 -20.70 -12.12 9.58
N CYS A 220 -20.28 -12.65 10.72
CA CYS A 220 -18.90 -13.14 10.89
C CYS A 220 -18.62 -14.38 10.04
N SER A 221 -19.64 -15.22 9.78
CA SER A 221 -19.50 -16.37 8.89
C SER A 221 -19.39 -15.99 7.40
N LEU A 222 -19.83 -14.78 7.01
CA LEU A 222 -19.72 -14.24 5.67
C LEU A 222 -18.43 -13.43 5.43
N ALA A 223 -17.78 -12.98 6.49
CA ALA A 223 -16.58 -12.18 6.44
C ALA A 223 -15.32 -13.05 6.29
#